data_7a38619889e4d3e54c788ef488f62ee2
#
_entry.id   7a38619889e4d3e54c788ef488f62ee2
#
_cell.length_a   1.000
_cell.length_b   1.000
_cell.length_c   1.000
_cell.angle_alpha   90.00
_cell.angle_beta   90.00
_cell.angle_gamma   90.00
#
_symmetry.space_group_name_H-M   'P 1'
#
loop_
_entity.id
_entity.type
_entity.pdbx_description
1 polymer ?
#
loop_
_entity_poly.entity_id
_entity_poly.type
_entity_poly.pdbx_seq_one_letter_code
_entity_poly.pdbx_strand_id
1 'polypeptide(L)'
;MKIAVLGYAGSGKTYLSDYLSEKKKIPVLHLDDVKWNKEWKPIDNSLVLPLVSDFMAKDDWIIDGYYTYLMIEERLEKADMIVLLLLPRRVCFSRALKRTKSRKKEGYKNDFNWWFVKFILFGCRNRERRHTYAEIAEKYKNKTVVLKTKRQVDEFMKNIIKKQTTIEPLNPADYHKCSNIWNMKNQPLADTWLEEIKNGNRMVFVYKINDEFIGEGALVFDTGDGDYTIPNQRVYVSRMIVKKEYRNRGIGSQILGFLIDKARSMGYSEMTIGVDKDNVNALHLYKKYGFTHILFDGADENGEYCKLMKKL
;
A
#
# COMPACT_ATOMS: atom_id res chain seq x y z
N MET A 1 -5.82 -2.25 10.08
CA MET A 1 -4.39 -2.72 10.08
C MET A 1 -3.82 -2.65 11.49
N LYS A 2 -3.40 -3.79 12.03
CA LYS A 2 -2.92 -3.95 13.41
C LYS A 2 -1.42 -4.26 13.41
N ILE A 3 -0.60 -3.47 14.10
CA ILE A 3 0.86 -3.60 14.07
C ILE A 3 1.43 -3.75 15.48
N ALA A 4 2.16 -4.82 15.73
CA ALA A 4 2.93 -5.01 16.95
C ALA A 4 4.41 -4.68 16.69
N VAL A 5 5.00 -3.76 17.44
CA VAL A 5 6.40 -3.34 17.29
C VAL A 5 7.20 -3.76 18.51
N LEU A 6 8.12 -4.69 18.32
CA LEU A 6 8.97 -5.26 19.36
C LEU A 6 10.45 -5.01 19.05
N GLY A 7 11.33 -5.20 20.03
CA GLY A 7 12.76 -5.10 19.81
C GLY A 7 13.54 -4.62 21.02
N TYR A 8 14.84 -4.50 20.86
CA TYR A 8 15.74 -4.14 21.93
C TYR A 8 15.55 -2.71 22.45
N ALA A 9 15.95 -2.44 23.69
CA ALA A 9 15.98 -1.09 24.23
C ALA A 9 16.90 -0.20 23.36
N GLY A 10 16.47 1.03 23.07
CA GLY A 10 17.19 1.96 22.20
C GLY A 10 17.17 1.62 20.69
N SER A 11 16.44 0.60 20.25
CA SER A 11 16.34 0.26 18.81
C SER A 11 15.54 1.26 17.98
N GLY A 12 14.72 2.12 18.62
CA GLY A 12 13.90 3.13 17.97
C GLY A 12 12.47 2.65 17.66
N LYS A 13 11.92 1.75 18.49
CA LYS A 13 10.52 1.28 18.39
C LYS A 13 9.54 2.45 18.38
N THR A 14 9.59 3.30 19.39
CA THR A 14 8.72 4.47 19.52
C THR A 14 8.80 5.37 18.28
N TYR A 15 10.01 5.70 17.82
CA TYR A 15 10.19 6.49 16.59
C TYR A 15 9.53 5.83 15.36
N LEU A 16 9.68 4.51 15.20
CA LEU A 16 9.05 3.79 14.10
C LEU A 16 7.51 3.78 14.26
N SER A 17 7.02 3.56 15.47
CA SER A 17 5.59 3.52 15.77
C SER A 17 4.91 4.87 15.55
N ASP A 18 5.53 5.97 15.97
CA ASP A 18 5.07 7.34 15.71
C ASP A 18 5.03 7.65 14.21
N TYR A 19 6.11 7.29 13.50
CA TYR A 19 6.18 7.48 12.06
C TYR A 19 5.08 6.73 11.32
N LEU A 20 4.83 5.46 11.70
CA LEU A 20 3.76 4.66 11.12
C LEU A 20 2.37 5.24 11.45
N SER A 21 2.17 5.67 12.70
CA SER A 21 0.95 6.30 13.17
C SER A 21 0.64 7.58 12.36
N GLU A 22 1.62 8.45 12.20
CA GLU A 22 1.48 9.70 11.42
C GLU A 22 1.13 9.43 9.95
N LYS A 23 1.87 8.50 9.31
CA LYS A 23 1.73 8.23 7.87
C LYS A 23 0.50 7.40 7.51
N LYS A 24 0.11 6.47 8.36
CA LYS A 24 -1.05 5.58 8.13
C LYS A 24 -2.33 6.08 8.79
N LYS A 25 -2.24 7.11 9.66
CA LYS A 25 -3.36 7.61 10.47
C LYS A 25 -3.96 6.54 11.41
N ILE A 26 -3.11 5.67 11.94
CA ILE A 26 -3.46 4.59 12.86
C ILE A 26 -3.09 5.03 14.28
N PRO A 27 -3.97 4.86 15.28
CA PRO A 27 -3.64 5.19 16.66
C PRO A 27 -2.49 4.32 17.20
N VAL A 28 -1.64 4.92 18.02
CA VAL A 28 -0.50 4.23 18.64
C VAL A 28 -0.64 4.18 20.15
N LEU A 29 -0.26 3.05 20.75
CA LEU A 29 -0.09 2.87 22.19
C LEU A 29 1.36 2.47 22.49
N HIS A 30 2.06 3.33 23.21
CA HIS A 30 3.38 3.04 23.77
C HIS A 30 3.21 2.39 25.14
N LEU A 31 3.58 1.13 25.27
CA LEU A 31 3.41 0.42 26.55
C LEU A 31 4.27 1.00 27.68
N ASP A 32 5.38 1.68 27.34
CA ASP A 32 6.17 2.40 28.32
C ASP A 32 5.35 3.54 28.97
N ASP A 33 4.50 4.24 28.22
CA ASP A 33 3.73 5.38 28.73
C ASP A 33 2.58 4.97 29.65
N VAL A 34 2.03 3.77 29.47
CA VAL A 34 0.95 3.25 30.34
C VAL A 34 1.47 2.39 31.49
N LYS A 35 2.70 1.89 31.39
CA LYS A 35 3.31 1.05 32.44
C LYS A 35 4.07 1.87 33.48
N TRP A 36 4.57 3.05 33.14
CA TRP A 36 5.38 3.88 34.04
C TRP A 36 4.73 5.25 34.25
N ASN A 37 4.66 5.69 35.51
CA ASN A 37 4.21 7.05 35.82
C ASN A 37 5.33 8.09 35.55
N LYS A 38 5.03 9.37 35.75
CA LYS A 38 6.00 10.48 35.57
C LYS A 38 7.24 10.39 36.47
N GLU A 39 7.16 9.63 37.56
CA GLU A 39 8.24 9.40 38.52
C GLU A 39 9.01 8.10 38.24
N TRP A 40 8.74 7.44 37.08
CA TRP A 40 9.30 6.12 36.72
C TRP A 40 8.99 5.00 37.72
N LYS A 41 7.85 5.07 38.40
CA LYS A 41 7.32 3.99 39.19
C LYS A 41 6.36 3.14 38.35
N PRO A 42 6.41 1.80 38.49
CA PRO A 42 5.53 0.94 37.71
C PRO A 42 4.06 1.11 38.16
N ILE A 43 3.17 1.25 37.19
CA ILE A 43 1.72 1.22 37.41
C ILE A 43 1.28 -0.24 37.54
N ASP A 44 0.32 -0.51 38.43
CA ASP A 44 -0.20 -1.86 38.62
C ASP A 44 -0.78 -2.46 37.36
N ASN A 45 -0.51 -3.74 37.14
CA ASN A 45 -0.96 -4.43 35.92
C ASN A 45 -2.48 -4.50 35.82
N SER A 46 -3.20 -4.54 36.95
CA SER A 46 -4.67 -4.55 36.97
C SER A 46 -5.28 -3.29 36.34
N LEU A 47 -4.56 -2.16 36.37
CA LEU A 47 -4.97 -0.90 35.75
C LEU A 47 -4.51 -0.82 34.25
N VAL A 48 -3.39 -1.45 33.95
CA VAL A 48 -2.81 -1.39 32.58
C VAL A 48 -3.46 -2.40 31.63
N LEU A 49 -3.79 -3.59 32.11
CA LEU A 49 -4.37 -4.66 31.28
C LEU A 49 -5.69 -4.25 30.59
N PRO A 50 -6.67 -3.62 31.27
CA PRO A 50 -7.88 -3.15 30.61
C PRO A 50 -7.58 -2.13 29.50
N LEU A 51 -6.65 -1.19 29.72
CA LEU A 51 -6.28 -0.18 28.73
C LEU A 51 -5.68 -0.83 27.46
N VAL A 52 -4.84 -1.84 27.63
CA VAL A 52 -4.26 -2.58 26.49
C VAL A 52 -5.34 -3.39 25.76
N SER A 53 -6.25 -4.04 26.52
CA SER A 53 -7.37 -4.80 25.95
C SER A 53 -8.30 -3.92 25.13
N ASP A 54 -8.73 -2.78 25.67
CA ASP A 54 -9.62 -1.82 25.01
C ASP A 54 -8.93 -1.22 23.74
N PHE A 55 -7.63 -0.98 23.84
CA PHE A 55 -6.89 -0.50 22.69
C PHE A 55 -6.80 -1.54 21.57
N MET A 56 -6.63 -2.83 21.90
CA MET A 56 -6.63 -3.94 20.95
C MET A 56 -8.00 -4.26 20.35
N ALA A 57 -9.09 -3.77 20.95
CA ALA A 57 -10.45 -3.92 20.41
C ALA A 57 -10.71 -3.02 19.21
N LYS A 58 -9.89 -1.99 18.98
CA LYS A 58 -10.01 -1.10 17.81
C LYS A 58 -9.73 -1.84 16.51
N ASP A 59 -10.30 -1.35 15.41
CA ASP A 59 -10.09 -1.91 14.07
C ASP A 59 -8.64 -1.78 13.60
N ASP A 60 -8.03 -0.63 13.93
CA ASP A 60 -6.65 -0.32 13.59
C ASP A 60 -5.87 0.08 14.85
N TRP A 61 -4.63 -0.41 14.98
CA TRP A 61 -3.76 -0.01 16.07
C TRP A 61 -2.29 -0.29 15.81
N ILE A 62 -1.43 0.46 16.48
CA ILE A 62 0.00 0.20 16.62
C ILE A 62 0.30 0.09 18.11
N ILE A 63 0.90 -1.03 18.55
CA ILE A 63 1.32 -1.21 19.93
C ILE A 63 2.81 -1.49 19.96
N ASP A 64 3.58 -0.63 20.65
CA ASP A 64 5.01 -0.85 20.83
C ASP A 64 5.35 -1.25 22.28
N GLY A 65 6.33 -2.11 22.41
CA GLY A 65 6.83 -2.58 23.70
C GLY A 65 6.80 -4.09 23.85
N TYR A 66 7.78 -4.60 24.59
CA TYR A 66 7.95 -6.07 24.76
C TYR A 66 7.27 -6.54 26.05
N TYR A 67 6.63 -6.04 26.82
CA TYR A 67 6.06 -6.54 28.09
C TYR A 67 5.30 -7.84 27.91
N THR A 68 5.90 -8.97 28.34
CA THR A 68 5.32 -10.31 28.17
C THR A 68 4.00 -10.47 28.95
N TYR A 69 3.92 -9.87 30.11
CA TYR A 69 2.75 -9.90 31.00
C TYR A 69 1.62 -8.91 30.62
N LEU A 70 1.80 -8.14 29.53
CA LEU A 70 0.78 -7.26 28.99
C LEU A 70 0.21 -7.85 27.68
N MET A 71 -0.41 -9.00 27.76
CA MET A 71 -1.14 -9.68 26.69
C MET A 71 -0.30 -9.85 25.41
N ILE A 72 0.96 -10.30 25.54
CA ILE A 72 1.85 -10.36 24.36
C ILE A 72 1.35 -11.34 23.32
N GLU A 73 0.85 -12.51 23.72
CA GLU A 73 0.38 -13.54 22.79
C GLU A 73 -0.82 -13.02 22.00
N GLU A 74 -1.81 -12.44 22.67
CA GLU A 74 -2.99 -11.87 22.03
C GLU A 74 -2.64 -10.71 21.11
N ARG A 75 -1.68 -9.85 21.48
CA ARG A 75 -1.18 -8.78 20.63
C ARG A 75 -0.54 -9.33 19.36
N LEU A 76 0.27 -10.38 19.50
CA LEU A 76 0.93 -11.01 18.34
C LEU A 76 -0.05 -11.77 17.46
N GLU A 77 -1.04 -12.43 18.03
CA GLU A 77 -2.07 -13.15 17.27
C GLU A 77 -2.96 -12.21 16.47
N LYS A 78 -3.44 -11.13 17.12
CA LYS A 78 -4.33 -10.14 16.48
C LYS A 78 -3.61 -9.20 15.51
N ALA A 79 -2.28 -9.09 15.57
CA ALA A 79 -1.54 -8.23 14.66
C ALA A 79 -1.58 -8.75 13.21
N ASP A 80 -1.81 -7.86 12.25
CA ASP A 80 -1.62 -8.12 10.82
C ASP A 80 -0.13 -8.13 10.46
N MET A 81 0.68 -7.36 11.21
CA MET A 81 2.13 -7.25 11.03
C MET A 81 2.86 -7.19 12.38
N ILE A 82 3.95 -7.93 12.49
CA ILE A 82 4.87 -7.89 13.62
C ILE A 82 6.21 -7.35 13.13
N VAL A 83 6.71 -6.28 13.77
CA VAL A 83 8.00 -5.69 13.44
C VAL A 83 9.00 -5.92 14.57
N LEU A 84 10.07 -6.67 14.29
CA LEU A 84 11.15 -6.94 15.25
C LEU A 84 12.36 -6.04 14.95
N LEU A 85 12.60 -5.03 15.78
CA LEU A 85 13.77 -4.13 15.69
C LEU A 85 14.95 -4.69 16.47
N LEU A 86 15.78 -5.51 15.80
CA LEU A 86 16.92 -6.21 16.39
C LEU A 86 18.26 -5.57 16.03
N LEU A 87 18.36 -4.24 16.11
CA LEU A 87 19.52 -3.46 15.71
C LEU A 87 20.76 -3.76 16.57
N PRO A 88 21.99 -3.58 16.05
CA PRO A 88 23.24 -3.80 16.78
C PRO A 88 23.35 -2.97 18.06
N ARG A 89 24.08 -3.48 19.06
CA ARG A 89 24.29 -2.83 20.38
C ARG A 89 24.78 -1.39 20.24
N ARG A 90 25.78 -1.16 19.37
CA ARG A 90 26.39 0.17 19.14
C ARG A 90 25.37 1.19 18.66
N VAL A 91 24.47 0.78 17.77
CA VAL A 91 23.39 1.64 17.24
C VAL A 91 22.39 1.99 18.34
N CYS A 92 21.93 1.00 19.10
CA CYS A 92 20.98 1.21 20.19
C CYS A 92 21.56 2.11 21.29
N PHE A 93 22.83 1.89 21.66
CA PHE A 93 23.54 2.70 22.65
C PHE A 93 23.72 4.16 22.20
N SER A 94 24.18 4.36 20.95
CA SER A 94 24.33 5.71 20.39
C SER A 94 23.01 6.48 20.35
N ARG A 95 21.91 5.82 19.99
CA ARG A 95 20.57 6.44 19.99
C ARG A 95 20.09 6.79 21.39
N ALA A 96 20.32 5.90 22.37
CA ALA A 96 19.99 6.17 23.76
C ALA A 96 20.76 7.36 24.32
N LEU A 97 22.06 7.45 24.05
CA LEU A 97 22.91 8.61 24.42
C LEU A 97 22.39 9.92 23.82
N LYS A 98 22.07 9.93 22.52
CA LYS A 98 21.54 11.14 21.86
C LYS A 98 20.21 11.57 22.50
N ARG A 99 19.30 10.65 22.77
CA ARG A 99 18.02 10.92 23.43
C ARG A 99 18.21 11.54 24.81
N THR A 100 19.11 11.00 25.61
CA THR A 100 19.39 11.54 26.95
C THR A 100 19.95 12.95 26.90
N LYS A 101 20.88 13.22 25.93
CA LYS A 101 21.43 14.57 25.74
C LYS A 101 20.34 15.58 25.32
N SER A 102 19.38 15.19 24.46
CA SER A 102 18.24 16.03 24.07
C SER A 102 17.35 16.32 25.26
N ARG A 103 16.90 15.29 26.01
CA ARG A 103 16.05 15.43 27.18
C ARG A 103 16.68 16.29 28.29
N LYS A 104 17.99 16.21 28.49
CA LYS A 104 18.69 17.08 29.45
C LYS A 104 18.63 18.56 29.04
N LYS A 105 18.67 18.87 27.76
CA LYS A 105 18.47 20.25 27.26
C LYS A 105 17.07 20.77 27.50
N GLU A 106 16.07 19.87 27.54
CA GLU A 106 14.66 20.17 27.78
C GLU A 106 14.30 20.17 29.29
N GLY A 107 15.30 20.07 30.19
CA GLY A 107 15.11 20.17 31.65
C GLY A 107 14.72 18.87 32.35
N TYR A 108 14.72 17.72 31.66
CA TYR A 108 14.44 16.43 32.31
C TYR A 108 15.64 15.95 33.11
N LYS A 109 15.37 15.29 34.27
CA LYS A 109 16.41 14.64 35.07
C LYS A 109 17.16 13.60 34.23
N ASN A 110 18.47 13.50 34.48
CA ASN A 110 19.35 12.59 33.72
C ASN A 110 19.10 11.13 34.14
N ASP A 111 18.29 10.38 33.36
CA ASP A 111 18.00 8.97 33.59
C ASP A 111 19.09 8.03 33.07
N PHE A 112 20.17 8.57 32.51
CA PHE A 112 21.28 7.80 31.94
C PHE A 112 22.26 7.39 33.04
N ASN A 113 21.93 6.34 33.77
CA ASN A 113 22.81 5.74 34.78
C ASN A 113 23.50 4.48 34.23
N TRP A 114 24.52 4.01 34.99
CA TRP A 114 25.32 2.83 34.59
C TRP A 114 24.48 1.55 34.49
N TRP A 115 23.42 1.41 35.26
CA TRP A 115 22.46 0.30 35.15
C TRP A 115 21.76 0.29 33.78
N PHE A 116 21.29 1.43 33.32
CA PHE A 116 20.63 1.56 32.00
C PHE A 116 21.60 1.26 30.84
N VAL A 117 22.85 1.66 30.97
CA VAL A 117 23.91 1.30 30.01
C VAL A 117 24.09 -0.22 29.95
N LYS A 118 24.27 -0.88 31.10
CA LYS A 118 24.35 -2.34 31.18
C LYS A 118 23.13 -3.02 30.61
N PHE A 119 21.94 -2.51 30.90
CA PHE A 119 20.69 -3.03 30.38
C PHE A 119 20.63 -2.96 28.83
N ILE A 120 20.97 -1.83 28.20
CA ILE A 120 21.00 -1.69 26.74
C ILE A 120 22.03 -2.61 26.12
N LEU A 121 23.22 -2.72 26.70
CA LEU A 121 24.32 -3.48 26.12
C LEU A 121 24.16 -4.99 26.31
N PHE A 122 23.59 -5.43 27.42
CA PHE A 122 23.56 -6.85 27.82
C PHE A 122 22.16 -7.32 28.25
N GLY A 123 21.48 -6.61 29.17
CA GLY A 123 20.26 -7.06 29.83
C GLY A 123 19.09 -7.31 28.86
N CYS A 124 18.86 -6.39 27.91
CA CYS A 124 17.78 -6.56 26.93
C CYS A 124 18.14 -7.53 25.78
N ARG A 125 19.32 -8.20 25.86
CA ARG A 125 19.86 -9.09 24.82
C ARG A 125 20.39 -10.41 25.39
N ASN A 126 19.90 -10.82 26.56
CA ASN A 126 20.24 -12.10 27.14
C ASN A 126 19.82 -13.26 26.22
N ARG A 127 20.25 -14.49 26.55
CA ARG A 127 19.97 -15.69 25.74
C ARG A 127 18.48 -15.92 25.58
N GLU A 128 17.73 -15.80 26.66
CA GLU A 128 16.27 -15.96 26.72
C GLU A 128 15.58 -14.98 25.75
N ARG A 129 15.87 -13.66 25.84
CA ARG A 129 15.24 -12.64 24.98
C ARG A 129 15.53 -12.88 23.50
N ARG A 130 16.75 -13.31 23.17
CA ARG A 130 17.09 -13.66 21.79
C ARG A 130 16.34 -14.89 21.29
N HIS A 131 16.19 -15.88 22.16
CA HIS A 131 15.40 -17.09 21.86
C HIS A 131 13.94 -16.72 21.60
N THR A 132 13.32 -15.96 22.48
CA THR A 132 11.92 -15.52 22.31
C THR A 132 11.69 -14.74 21.00
N TYR A 133 12.60 -13.85 20.61
CA TYR A 133 12.47 -13.15 19.32
C TYR A 133 12.64 -14.08 18.12
N ALA A 134 13.45 -15.10 18.23
CA ALA A 134 13.59 -16.14 17.19
C ALA A 134 12.31 -16.99 17.10
N GLU A 135 11.74 -17.40 18.23
CA GLU A 135 10.47 -18.13 18.30
C GLU A 135 9.31 -17.31 17.71
N ILE A 136 9.20 -16.03 18.06
CA ILE A 136 8.20 -15.14 17.48
C ILE A 136 8.37 -15.05 15.95
N ALA A 137 9.60 -14.87 15.47
CA ALA A 137 9.89 -14.78 14.06
C ALA A 137 9.52 -16.07 13.29
N GLU A 138 9.71 -17.23 13.89
CA GLU A 138 9.37 -18.52 13.28
C GLU A 138 7.86 -18.81 13.38
N LYS A 139 7.27 -18.67 14.58
CA LYS A 139 5.84 -18.93 14.82
C LYS A 139 4.95 -18.06 13.92
N TYR A 140 5.32 -16.79 13.72
CA TYR A 140 4.54 -15.82 12.97
C TYR A 140 5.25 -15.37 11.67
N LYS A 141 6.02 -16.24 11.02
CA LYS A 141 6.86 -15.92 9.85
C LYS A 141 6.13 -15.19 8.72
N ASN A 142 4.87 -15.53 8.48
CA ASN A 142 4.08 -14.97 7.38
C ASN A 142 3.70 -13.50 7.59
N LYS A 143 3.79 -12.99 8.82
CA LYS A 143 3.47 -11.61 9.18
C LYS A 143 4.57 -10.89 9.96
N THR A 144 5.76 -11.48 10.09
CA THR A 144 6.88 -10.92 10.84
C THR A 144 7.95 -10.32 9.93
N VAL A 145 8.30 -9.07 10.17
CA VAL A 145 9.41 -8.37 9.53
C VAL A 145 10.53 -8.18 10.54
N VAL A 146 11.72 -8.72 10.26
CA VAL A 146 12.90 -8.61 11.13
C VAL A 146 13.87 -7.58 10.57
N LEU A 147 14.11 -6.51 11.33
CA LEU A 147 14.97 -5.40 10.95
C LEU A 147 16.23 -5.38 11.82
N LYS A 148 17.37 -5.72 11.23
CA LYS A 148 18.68 -5.86 11.92
C LYS A 148 19.64 -4.71 11.65
N THR A 149 19.37 -3.88 10.64
CA THR A 149 20.25 -2.76 10.25
C THR A 149 19.46 -1.46 10.07
N LYS A 150 20.17 -0.31 10.18
CA LYS A 150 19.54 0.99 9.92
C LYS A 150 18.99 1.06 8.49
N ARG A 151 19.74 0.54 7.50
CA ARG A 151 19.31 0.51 6.10
C ARG A 151 17.99 -0.24 5.94
N GLN A 152 17.83 -1.42 6.57
CA GLN A 152 16.58 -2.17 6.54
C GLN A 152 15.41 -1.39 7.17
N VAL A 153 15.64 -0.65 8.26
CA VAL A 153 14.61 0.21 8.86
C VAL A 153 14.21 1.33 7.90
N ASP A 154 15.19 2.02 7.29
CA ASP A 154 14.93 3.11 6.36
C ASP A 154 14.20 2.61 5.09
N GLU A 155 14.58 1.44 4.56
CA GLU A 155 13.91 0.77 3.43
C GLU A 155 12.47 0.34 3.81
N PHE A 156 12.30 -0.25 4.99
CA PHE A 156 10.98 -0.63 5.49
C PHE A 156 10.05 0.60 5.63
N MET A 157 10.55 1.69 6.23
CA MET A 157 9.80 2.93 6.37
C MET A 157 9.39 3.53 5.02
N LYS A 158 10.27 3.47 4.02
CA LYS A 158 9.97 3.91 2.65
C LYS A 158 8.93 3.02 1.97
N ASN A 159 9.08 1.71 2.11
CA ASN A 159 8.26 0.73 1.41
C ASN A 159 6.85 0.59 2.01
N ILE A 160 6.70 0.69 3.35
CA ILE A 160 5.39 0.57 4.01
C ILE A 160 4.46 1.76 3.69
N ILE A 161 5.04 2.89 3.24
CA ILE A 161 4.30 4.07 2.79
C ILE A 161 4.07 4.03 1.29
N LYS A 162 4.88 3.27 0.54
CA LYS A 162 4.63 3.10 -0.89
C LYS A 162 3.21 2.59 -1.05
N LYS A 163 2.36 3.42 -1.64
CA LYS A 163 1.04 2.99 -2.09
C LYS A 163 1.27 1.77 -2.97
N GLN A 164 0.76 0.63 -2.55
CA GLN A 164 0.81 -0.56 -3.37
C GLN A 164 -0.06 -0.30 -4.60
N THR A 165 0.57 -0.11 -5.74
CA THR A 165 -0.13 0.10 -7.01
C THR A 165 -0.08 -1.20 -7.79
N THR A 166 -1.24 -1.68 -8.23
CA THR A 166 -1.36 -2.86 -9.09
C THR A 166 -2.25 -2.56 -10.29
N ILE A 167 -2.00 -3.24 -11.41
CA ILE A 167 -2.95 -3.33 -12.51
C ILE A 167 -3.29 -4.81 -12.65
N GLU A 168 -4.55 -5.14 -12.49
CA GLU A 168 -5.01 -6.52 -12.48
C GLU A 168 -6.34 -6.67 -13.22
N PRO A 169 -6.66 -7.87 -13.74
CA PRO A 169 -7.95 -8.10 -14.38
C PRO A 169 -9.08 -7.93 -13.38
N LEU A 170 -10.15 -7.29 -13.81
CA LEU A 170 -11.36 -7.11 -13.04
C LEU A 170 -12.12 -8.44 -12.90
N ASN A 171 -12.37 -8.84 -11.66
CA ASN A 171 -13.35 -9.91 -11.42
C ASN A 171 -14.76 -9.37 -11.68
N PRO A 172 -15.61 -10.03 -12.48
CA PRO A 172 -16.99 -9.59 -12.73
C PRO A 172 -17.82 -9.33 -11.46
N ALA A 173 -17.56 -10.09 -10.37
CA ALA A 173 -18.20 -9.87 -9.07
C ALA A 173 -17.84 -8.51 -8.44
N ASP A 174 -16.70 -7.96 -8.78
CA ASP A 174 -16.19 -6.68 -8.28
C ASP A 174 -16.52 -5.48 -9.18
N TYR A 175 -17.30 -5.69 -10.27
CA TYR A 175 -17.63 -4.64 -11.24
C TYR A 175 -18.27 -3.41 -10.59
N HIS A 176 -19.11 -3.61 -9.57
CA HIS A 176 -19.73 -2.54 -8.80
C HIS A 176 -18.73 -1.56 -8.17
N LYS A 177 -17.50 -1.99 -7.88
CA LYS A 177 -16.42 -1.15 -7.32
C LYS A 177 -15.89 -0.12 -8.32
N CYS A 178 -16.15 -0.28 -9.62
CA CYS A 178 -15.84 0.72 -10.64
C CYS A 178 -16.64 2.01 -10.45
N SER A 179 -17.73 1.98 -9.66
CA SER A 179 -18.46 3.18 -9.22
C SER A 179 -17.56 4.19 -8.48
N ASN A 180 -16.42 3.77 -7.95
CA ASN A 180 -15.44 4.66 -7.36
C ASN A 180 -14.64 5.46 -8.40
N ILE A 181 -14.58 4.99 -9.65
CA ILE A 181 -13.86 5.63 -10.76
C ILE A 181 -14.79 6.57 -11.52
N TRP A 182 -16.04 6.16 -11.75
CA TRP A 182 -17.01 6.83 -12.59
C TRP A 182 -18.46 6.55 -12.16
N ASN A 183 -19.38 7.41 -12.61
CA ASN A 183 -20.79 7.28 -12.26
C ASN A 183 -21.48 6.19 -13.10
N MET A 184 -21.51 4.96 -12.58
CA MET A 184 -22.12 3.81 -13.24
C MET A 184 -23.64 3.98 -13.46
N LYS A 185 -24.34 4.66 -12.54
CA LYS A 185 -25.82 4.82 -12.61
C LYS A 185 -26.27 5.63 -13.82
N ASN A 186 -25.43 6.55 -14.28
CA ASN A 186 -25.73 7.43 -15.41
C ASN A 186 -25.11 6.94 -16.73
N GLN A 187 -24.65 5.70 -16.79
CA GLN A 187 -24.06 5.12 -18.00
C GLN A 187 -24.96 4.04 -18.56
N PRO A 188 -25.67 4.29 -19.67
CA PRO A 188 -26.62 3.33 -20.26
C PRO A 188 -25.99 1.99 -20.65
N LEU A 189 -24.72 2.00 -21.01
CA LEU A 189 -23.98 0.81 -21.45
C LEU A 189 -23.36 0.00 -20.32
N ALA A 190 -23.55 0.39 -19.04
CA ALA A 190 -22.89 -0.29 -17.91
C ALA A 190 -23.27 -1.78 -17.83
N ASP A 191 -24.54 -2.11 -18.03
CA ASP A 191 -25.01 -3.51 -17.99
C ASP A 191 -24.50 -4.30 -19.20
N THR A 192 -24.50 -3.70 -20.38
CA THR A 192 -23.94 -4.30 -21.61
C THR A 192 -22.46 -4.64 -21.40
N TRP A 193 -21.67 -3.74 -20.84
CA TRP A 193 -20.26 -4.00 -20.57
C TRP A 193 -20.06 -5.11 -19.53
N LEU A 194 -20.93 -5.23 -18.53
CA LEU A 194 -20.86 -6.34 -17.57
C LEU A 194 -21.11 -7.68 -18.28
N GLU A 195 -22.08 -7.75 -19.18
CA GLU A 195 -22.34 -8.96 -19.97
C GLU A 195 -21.17 -9.29 -20.92
N GLU A 196 -20.57 -8.28 -21.56
CA GLU A 196 -19.36 -8.47 -22.37
C GLU A 196 -18.16 -8.98 -21.54
N ILE A 197 -18.04 -8.56 -20.27
CA ILE A 197 -17.01 -9.07 -19.35
C ILE A 197 -17.29 -10.55 -19.03
N LYS A 198 -18.54 -10.89 -18.75
CA LYS A 198 -18.93 -12.27 -18.40
C LYS A 198 -18.78 -13.25 -19.57
N ASN A 199 -19.09 -12.82 -20.78
CA ASN A 199 -18.98 -13.67 -21.98
C ASN A 199 -17.58 -13.66 -22.61
N GLY A 200 -16.63 -12.86 -22.08
CA GLY A 200 -15.24 -12.81 -22.50
C GLY A 200 -14.95 -11.88 -23.69
N ASN A 201 -15.94 -11.15 -24.23
CA ASN A 201 -15.72 -10.18 -25.30
C ASN A 201 -14.98 -8.91 -24.81
N ARG A 202 -15.03 -8.63 -23.50
CA ARG A 202 -14.38 -7.50 -22.86
C ARG A 202 -13.49 -7.94 -21.72
N MET A 203 -12.23 -7.54 -21.73
CA MET A 203 -11.29 -7.75 -20.61
C MET A 203 -10.94 -6.41 -20.00
N VAL A 204 -11.43 -6.15 -18.79
CA VAL A 204 -11.18 -4.92 -18.05
C VAL A 204 -10.00 -5.11 -17.11
N PHE A 205 -9.10 -4.13 -17.06
CA PHE A 205 -8.01 -4.06 -16.09
C PHE A 205 -8.19 -2.84 -15.23
N VAL A 206 -8.09 -3.04 -13.91
CA VAL A 206 -8.24 -1.97 -12.91
C VAL A 206 -6.89 -1.59 -12.32
N TYR A 207 -6.62 -0.29 -12.28
CA TYR A 207 -5.49 0.29 -11.57
C TYR A 207 -5.91 0.54 -10.13
N LYS A 208 -5.24 -0.10 -9.18
CA LYS A 208 -5.52 0.01 -7.75
C LYS A 208 -4.41 0.75 -7.03
N ILE A 209 -4.80 1.47 -5.99
CA ILE A 209 -3.90 1.98 -4.96
C ILE A 209 -4.43 1.52 -3.62
N ASN A 210 -3.71 0.63 -2.90
CA ASN A 210 -4.14 0.04 -1.63
C ASN A 210 -5.57 -0.54 -1.71
N ASP A 211 -5.82 -1.37 -2.72
CA ASP A 211 -7.12 -2.00 -3.03
C ASP A 211 -8.26 -1.07 -3.49
N GLU A 212 -8.07 0.25 -3.48
CA GLU A 212 -9.01 1.21 -4.03
C GLU A 212 -8.88 1.26 -5.56
N PHE A 213 -10.00 1.15 -6.27
CA PHE A 213 -10.07 1.28 -7.73
C PHE A 213 -9.91 2.76 -8.13
N ILE A 214 -8.84 3.09 -8.84
CA ILE A 214 -8.45 4.46 -9.19
C ILE A 214 -8.58 4.75 -10.68
N GLY A 215 -8.45 3.73 -11.50
CA GLY A 215 -8.58 3.82 -12.95
C GLY A 215 -8.85 2.47 -13.56
N GLU A 216 -9.32 2.48 -14.80
CA GLU A 216 -9.57 1.27 -15.58
C GLU A 216 -9.24 1.50 -17.06
N GLY A 217 -9.04 0.41 -17.76
CA GLY A 217 -8.96 0.35 -19.21
C GLY A 217 -9.35 -1.05 -19.70
N ALA A 218 -9.98 -1.13 -20.86
CA ALA A 218 -10.51 -2.38 -21.37
C ALA A 218 -9.96 -2.71 -22.76
N LEU A 219 -9.76 -4.00 -23.02
CA LEU A 219 -9.61 -4.57 -24.34
C LEU A 219 -10.95 -5.17 -24.77
N VAL A 220 -11.43 -4.84 -25.95
CA VAL A 220 -12.63 -5.42 -26.58
C VAL A 220 -12.22 -6.17 -27.83
N PHE A 221 -12.71 -7.39 -27.98
CA PHE A 221 -12.23 -8.33 -29.00
C PHE A 221 -13.11 -8.32 -30.25
N ASP A 222 -14.39 -8.02 -30.10
CA ASP A 222 -15.33 -7.86 -31.20
C ASP A 222 -16.31 -6.73 -30.92
N THR A 223 -16.29 -5.73 -31.79
CA THR A 223 -17.23 -4.58 -31.75
C THR A 223 -18.26 -4.62 -32.87
N GLY A 224 -18.13 -5.55 -33.81
CA GLY A 224 -18.89 -5.54 -35.06
C GLY A 224 -18.40 -4.48 -36.07
N ASP A 225 -17.42 -3.63 -35.70
CA ASP A 225 -16.84 -2.59 -36.53
C ASP A 225 -15.40 -2.96 -36.89
N GLY A 226 -15.14 -3.17 -38.19
CA GLY A 226 -13.83 -3.58 -38.71
C GLY A 226 -12.71 -2.55 -38.54
N ASP A 227 -13.04 -1.26 -38.31
CA ASP A 227 -12.04 -0.27 -37.95
C ASP A 227 -11.53 -0.51 -36.52
N TYR A 228 -12.38 -0.95 -35.61
CA TYR A 228 -12.00 -1.18 -34.22
C TYR A 228 -11.42 -2.57 -33.98
N THR A 229 -12.03 -3.60 -34.55
CA THR A 229 -11.65 -4.99 -34.26
C THR A 229 -11.57 -5.87 -35.51
N ILE A 230 -10.53 -6.72 -35.56
CA ILE A 230 -10.38 -7.81 -36.53
C ILE A 230 -9.99 -9.06 -35.73
N PRO A 231 -10.72 -10.17 -35.82
CA PRO A 231 -10.42 -11.37 -35.05
C PRO A 231 -8.97 -11.82 -35.16
N ASN A 232 -8.32 -12.06 -34.04
CA ASN A 232 -6.93 -12.50 -33.90
C ASN A 232 -5.85 -11.55 -34.50
N GLN A 233 -6.23 -10.38 -34.99
CA GLN A 233 -5.32 -9.40 -35.58
C GLN A 233 -5.37 -8.06 -34.90
N ARG A 234 -6.58 -7.51 -34.66
CA ARG A 234 -6.81 -6.15 -34.15
C ARG A 234 -7.71 -6.16 -32.93
N VAL A 235 -7.27 -5.52 -31.86
CA VAL A 235 -8.03 -5.37 -30.60
C VAL A 235 -8.28 -3.89 -30.31
N TYR A 236 -9.43 -3.59 -29.73
CA TYR A 236 -9.86 -2.24 -29.42
C TYR A 236 -9.63 -1.89 -27.94
N VAL A 237 -8.97 -0.75 -27.68
CA VAL A 237 -8.92 -0.15 -26.35
C VAL A 237 -10.18 0.67 -26.13
N SER A 238 -11.07 0.13 -25.35
CA SER A 238 -12.31 0.78 -24.98
C SER A 238 -12.20 1.36 -23.57
N ARG A 239 -12.75 2.55 -23.37
CA ARG A 239 -12.94 3.13 -22.05
C ARG A 239 -11.69 3.11 -21.15
N MET A 240 -10.80 4.06 -21.39
CA MET A 240 -9.66 4.30 -20.52
C MET A 240 -9.95 5.52 -19.64
N ILE A 241 -10.19 5.32 -18.36
CA ILE A 241 -10.61 6.36 -17.42
C ILE A 241 -9.78 6.32 -16.14
N VAL A 242 -9.48 7.50 -15.60
CA VAL A 242 -8.82 7.70 -14.30
C VAL A 242 -9.66 8.65 -13.45
N LYS A 243 -9.88 8.29 -12.20
CA LYS A 243 -10.58 9.08 -11.18
C LYS A 243 -10.04 10.51 -11.15
N LYS A 244 -10.93 11.50 -11.14
CA LYS A 244 -10.61 12.93 -11.38
C LYS A 244 -9.43 13.43 -10.53
N GLU A 245 -9.41 13.13 -9.23
CA GLU A 245 -8.38 13.58 -8.29
C GLU A 245 -7.02 12.89 -8.47
N TYR A 246 -6.94 11.86 -9.31
CA TYR A 246 -5.72 11.12 -9.63
C TYR A 246 -5.20 11.37 -11.04
N ARG A 247 -5.86 12.22 -11.83
CA ARG A 247 -5.40 12.58 -13.18
C ARG A 247 -4.09 13.35 -13.15
N ASN A 248 -3.41 13.42 -14.28
CA ASN A 248 -2.12 14.10 -14.47
C ASN A 248 -0.97 13.55 -13.59
N ARG A 249 -1.09 12.30 -13.11
CA ARG A 249 -0.07 11.60 -12.31
C ARG A 249 0.56 10.41 -13.06
N GLY A 250 0.38 10.34 -14.37
CA GLY A 250 0.92 9.27 -15.22
C GLY A 250 0.16 7.94 -15.16
N ILE A 251 -0.98 7.86 -14.44
CA ILE A 251 -1.75 6.61 -14.30
C ILE A 251 -2.32 6.16 -15.66
N GLY A 252 -2.88 7.05 -16.45
CA GLY A 252 -3.37 6.73 -17.80
C GLY A 252 -2.26 6.16 -18.70
N SER A 253 -1.04 6.70 -18.60
CA SER A 253 0.13 6.18 -19.30
C SER A 253 0.49 4.75 -18.85
N GLN A 254 0.40 4.46 -17.56
CA GLN A 254 0.66 3.12 -17.02
C GLN A 254 -0.41 2.11 -17.47
N ILE A 255 -1.68 2.49 -17.44
CA ILE A 255 -2.77 1.64 -17.94
C ILE A 255 -2.60 1.36 -19.42
N LEU A 256 -2.38 2.38 -20.26
CA LEU A 256 -2.22 2.20 -21.69
C LEU A 256 -1.00 1.34 -22.04
N GLY A 257 0.14 1.57 -21.40
CA GLY A 257 1.33 0.73 -21.56
C GLY A 257 1.06 -0.73 -21.23
N PHE A 258 0.38 -0.97 -20.10
CA PHE A 258 -0.03 -2.32 -19.69
C PHE A 258 -0.95 -2.99 -20.71
N LEU A 259 -1.96 -2.29 -21.24
CA LEU A 259 -2.89 -2.83 -22.25
C LEU A 259 -2.15 -3.17 -23.55
N ILE A 260 -1.19 -2.35 -23.97
CA ILE A 260 -0.35 -2.62 -25.14
C ILE A 260 0.44 -3.92 -24.95
N ASP A 261 1.12 -4.07 -23.81
CA ASP A 261 1.93 -5.26 -23.53
C ASP A 261 1.04 -6.50 -23.39
N LYS A 262 -0.16 -6.35 -22.81
CA LYS A 262 -1.14 -7.43 -22.71
C LYS A 262 -1.63 -7.90 -24.07
N ALA A 263 -2.01 -6.98 -24.96
CA ALA A 263 -2.44 -7.31 -26.32
C ALA A 263 -1.34 -8.03 -27.12
N ARG A 264 -0.09 -7.56 -27.02
CA ARG A 264 1.07 -8.27 -27.61
C ARG A 264 1.21 -9.68 -27.07
N SER A 265 1.09 -9.87 -25.76
CA SER A 265 1.19 -11.18 -25.13
C SER A 265 0.07 -12.15 -25.55
N MET A 266 -1.04 -11.61 -26.03
CA MET A 266 -2.17 -12.36 -26.57
C MET A 266 -2.05 -12.61 -28.08
N GLY A 267 -1.00 -12.11 -28.75
CA GLY A 267 -0.73 -12.34 -30.16
C GLY A 267 -1.37 -11.35 -31.12
N TYR A 268 -1.97 -10.26 -30.64
CA TYR A 268 -2.50 -9.21 -31.51
C TYR A 268 -1.37 -8.41 -32.16
N SER A 269 -1.50 -8.08 -33.44
CA SER A 269 -0.56 -7.28 -34.20
C SER A 269 -0.95 -5.81 -34.35
N GLU A 270 -2.21 -5.50 -34.06
CA GLU A 270 -2.76 -4.15 -34.16
C GLU A 270 -3.62 -3.81 -32.94
N MET A 271 -3.61 -2.55 -32.57
CA MET A 271 -4.44 -2.01 -31.48
C MET A 271 -5.06 -0.70 -31.94
N THR A 272 -6.35 -0.54 -31.65
CA THR A 272 -7.11 0.67 -32.02
C THR A 272 -7.67 1.37 -30.77
N ILE A 273 -7.98 2.64 -30.94
CA ILE A 273 -8.61 3.46 -29.92
C ILE A 273 -9.46 4.55 -30.59
N GLY A 274 -10.65 4.83 -30.04
CA GLY A 274 -11.48 5.97 -30.39
C GLY A 274 -11.18 7.16 -29.47
N VAL A 275 -11.19 8.37 -30.00
CA VAL A 275 -10.97 9.58 -29.20
C VAL A 275 -11.68 10.78 -29.79
N ASP A 276 -12.37 11.55 -28.92
CA ASP A 276 -12.98 12.81 -29.28
C ASP A 276 -11.89 13.85 -29.58
N LYS A 277 -12.10 14.68 -30.61
CA LYS A 277 -11.09 15.65 -31.05
C LYS A 277 -10.83 16.78 -30.04
N ASP A 278 -11.77 17.08 -29.21
CA ASP A 278 -11.64 18.04 -28.10
C ASP A 278 -10.85 17.49 -26.91
N ASN A 279 -10.66 16.15 -26.81
CA ASN A 279 -9.87 15.51 -25.77
C ASN A 279 -8.36 15.55 -26.08
N VAL A 280 -7.82 16.79 -26.08
CA VAL A 280 -6.40 17.06 -26.43
C VAL A 280 -5.42 16.24 -25.58
N ASN A 281 -5.73 16.02 -24.29
CA ASN A 281 -4.87 15.26 -23.39
C ASN A 281 -4.80 13.78 -23.79
N ALA A 282 -5.93 13.19 -24.14
CA ALA A 282 -5.98 11.81 -24.62
C ALA A 282 -5.27 11.66 -25.96
N LEU A 283 -5.52 12.56 -26.92
CA LEU A 283 -4.85 12.61 -28.21
C LEU A 283 -3.33 12.67 -28.06
N HIS A 284 -2.83 13.55 -27.17
CA HIS A 284 -1.40 13.65 -26.90
C HIS A 284 -0.83 12.34 -26.34
N LEU A 285 -1.54 11.72 -25.38
CA LEU A 285 -1.15 10.44 -24.80
C LEU A 285 -1.10 9.35 -25.86
N TYR A 286 -2.13 9.21 -26.69
CA TYR A 286 -2.21 8.15 -27.69
C TYR A 286 -1.15 8.30 -28.77
N LYS A 287 -0.92 9.51 -29.27
CA LYS A 287 0.18 9.80 -30.21
C LYS A 287 1.55 9.47 -29.63
N LYS A 288 1.80 9.83 -28.36
CA LYS A 288 3.02 9.46 -27.63
C LYS A 288 3.25 7.95 -27.56
N TYR A 289 2.19 7.16 -27.46
CA TYR A 289 2.27 5.69 -27.43
C TYR A 289 2.23 5.05 -28.81
N GLY A 290 2.26 5.85 -29.88
CA GLY A 290 2.39 5.38 -31.27
C GLY A 290 1.07 5.08 -31.98
N PHE A 291 -0.06 5.57 -31.47
CA PHE A 291 -1.32 5.55 -32.21
C PHE A 291 -1.33 6.71 -33.21
N THR A 292 -0.73 6.49 -34.35
CA THR A 292 -0.51 7.55 -35.36
C THR A 292 -1.23 7.28 -36.70
N HIS A 293 -1.70 6.05 -36.92
CA HIS A 293 -2.43 5.72 -38.13
C HIS A 293 -3.90 6.01 -37.95
N ILE A 294 -4.47 6.89 -38.80
CA ILE A 294 -5.87 7.30 -38.72
C ILE A 294 -6.67 6.31 -39.60
N LEU A 295 -7.61 5.59 -38.98
CA LEU A 295 -8.56 4.72 -39.65
C LEU A 295 -9.85 5.46 -40.03
N PHE A 296 -10.28 6.38 -39.17
CA PHE A 296 -11.46 7.21 -39.37
C PHE A 296 -11.21 8.61 -38.80
N ASP A 297 -11.69 9.62 -39.49
CA ASP A 297 -11.71 11.02 -39.02
C ASP A 297 -13.01 11.64 -39.47
N GLY A 298 -13.93 11.92 -38.52
CA GLY A 298 -15.27 12.39 -38.81
C GLY A 298 -16.04 12.81 -37.55
N ALA A 299 -17.35 12.79 -37.68
CA ALA A 299 -18.28 13.14 -36.61
C ALA A 299 -19.45 12.14 -36.57
N ASP A 300 -20.04 12.00 -35.39
CA ASP A 300 -21.32 11.35 -35.14
C ASP A 300 -22.25 12.27 -34.32
N GLU A 301 -23.33 11.73 -33.80
CA GLU A 301 -24.29 12.47 -32.97
C GLU A 301 -23.69 13.03 -31.67
N ASN A 302 -22.57 12.51 -31.21
CA ASN A 302 -21.88 12.93 -29.99
C ASN A 302 -20.75 13.94 -30.23
N GLY A 303 -20.37 14.17 -31.48
CA GLY A 303 -19.33 15.14 -31.86
C GLY A 303 -18.27 14.61 -32.82
N GLU A 304 -17.22 15.40 -32.98
CA GLU A 304 -16.10 15.02 -33.83
C GLU A 304 -15.15 14.07 -33.11
N TYR A 305 -14.79 12.97 -33.76
CA TYR A 305 -13.86 11.98 -33.21
C TYR A 305 -12.96 11.36 -34.29
N CYS A 306 -11.94 10.68 -33.85
CA CYS A 306 -11.11 9.88 -34.75
C CYS A 306 -10.87 8.47 -34.15
N LYS A 307 -10.72 7.48 -35.06
CA LYS A 307 -10.24 6.15 -34.75
C LYS A 307 -8.76 6.07 -35.10
N LEU A 308 -7.94 5.81 -34.13
CA LEU A 308 -6.48 5.72 -34.27
C LEU A 308 -6.01 4.27 -34.12
N MET A 309 -5.00 3.90 -34.88
CA MET A 309 -4.41 2.56 -34.86
C MET A 309 -2.90 2.65 -34.60
N LYS A 310 -2.40 1.66 -33.90
CA LYS A 310 -0.99 1.36 -33.65
C LYS A 310 -0.70 -0.08 -34.06
N LYS A 311 0.43 -0.32 -34.73
CA LYS A 311 1.03 -1.65 -34.87
C LYS A 311 1.74 -2.04 -33.56
N LEU A 312 1.52 -3.26 -33.09
CA LEU A 312 2.04 -3.78 -31.81
C LEU A 312 3.41 -4.43 -31.95
#